data_8f9f23ee6bbf23370d3ded13bd24355f
#
_entry.id   8f9f23ee6bbf23370d3ded13bd24355f
#
_cell.length_a   1.000
_cell.length_b   1.000
_cell.length_c   1.000
_cell.angle_alpha   90.00
_cell.angle_beta   90.00
_cell.angle_gamma   90.00
#
_symmetry.space_group_name_H-M   'P 1'
#
loop_
_entity.id
_entity.type
_entity.pdbx_description
1 polymer ?
#
loop_
_entity_poly.entity_id
_entity_poly.type
_entity_poly.pdbx_seq_one_letter_code
_entity_poly.pdbx_strand_id
1 'polypeptide(L)'
;MKGGNKLADVSVEALQKVKSALTIFQSDITGISSRATAQAQNCLGVCHQKVSETQAKINALDSEITNLNNIISDLESQISASLNQIQKLESSIPRMEKQLQDIGNNINILQQQLSALQAQLADAEDDGTRQQIQAQINMVTQQLNSLYREQSELQYQIQNSKKEKETLQQKISELKSKKARCEENLSIAKKRKTQYQQKFDRLKSLLEMAKSNLDDYINATRKFEISSSDSAGQNIQAVNNCISHIEEYLSTIL
;
A
#
# COMPACT_ATOMS: atom_id res chain seq x y z
N MET A 1 -58.45 -73.60 -21.91
CA MET A 1 -57.73 -72.84 -20.86
C MET A 1 -56.34 -72.33 -21.26
N LYS A 2 -56.11 -71.89 -22.55
CA LYS A 2 -54.80 -71.34 -22.94
C LYS A 2 -54.74 -69.81 -22.96
N GLY A 3 -55.82 -69.10 -22.63
CA GLY A 3 -55.81 -67.64 -22.67
C GLY A 3 -55.48 -66.94 -21.29
N GLY A 4 -55.72 -67.61 -20.15
CA GLY A 4 -55.48 -67.01 -18.85
C GLY A 4 -54.01 -66.90 -18.46
N ASN A 5 -53.18 -67.87 -18.85
CA ASN A 5 -51.74 -67.87 -18.61
C ASN A 5 -51.03 -66.72 -19.37
N LYS A 6 -51.45 -66.50 -20.62
CA LYS A 6 -50.83 -65.44 -21.44
C LYS A 6 -51.06 -64.00 -20.92
N LEU A 7 -52.25 -63.76 -20.32
CA LEU A 7 -52.61 -62.47 -19.74
C LEU A 7 -51.88 -62.22 -18.39
N ALA A 8 -51.74 -63.26 -17.60
CA ALA A 8 -51.03 -63.23 -16.33
C ALA A 8 -49.50 -63.02 -16.54
N ASP A 9 -48.93 -63.72 -17.49
CA ASP A 9 -47.50 -63.56 -17.86
C ASP A 9 -47.21 -62.14 -18.35
N VAL A 10 -48.10 -61.55 -19.20
CA VAL A 10 -47.98 -60.18 -19.63
C VAL A 10 -48.11 -59.18 -18.51
N SER A 11 -48.99 -59.47 -17.53
CA SER A 11 -49.16 -58.59 -16.35
C SER A 11 -47.96 -58.65 -15.41
N VAL A 12 -47.37 -59.82 -15.18
CA VAL A 12 -46.14 -59.98 -14.38
C VAL A 12 -44.96 -59.28 -15.06
N GLU A 13 -44.81 -59.44 -16.37
CA GLU A 13 -43.74 -58.75 -17.13
C GLU A 13 -43.89 -57.20 -17.05
N ALA A 14 -45.13 -56.69 -17.16
CA ALA A 14 -45.38 -55.25 -17.01
C ALA A 14 -45.03 -54.74 -15.60
N LEU A 15 -45.39 -55.49 -14.57
CA LEU A 15 -45.04 -55.13 -13.17
C LEU A 15 -43.54 -55.21 -12.90
N GLN A 16 -42.83 -56.17 -13.50
CA GLN A 16 -41.37 -56.25 -13.41
C GLN A 16 -40.69 -55.03 -14.09
N LYS A 17 -41.23 -54.54 -15.21
CA LYS A 17 -40.75 -53.29 -15.84
C LYS A 17 -40.97 -52.07 -14.94
N VAL A 18 -42.15 -51.97 -14.29
CA VAL A 18 -42.43 -50.92 -13.30
C VAL A 18 -41.48 -50.99 -12.12
N LYS A 19 -41.26 -52.19 -11.56
CA LYS A 19 -40.30 -52.41 -10.48
C LYS A 19 -38.88 -51.94 -10.86
N SER A 20 -38.43 -52.33 -12.05
CA SER A 20 -37.12 -51.96 -12.57
C SER A 20 -36.98 -50.43 -12.69
N ALA A 21 -38.01 -49.76 -13.23
CA ALA A 21 -38.05 -48.30 -13.33
C ALA A 21 -37.99 -47.60 -11.99
N LEU A 22 -38.76 -48.12 -10.98
CA LEU A 22 -38.74 -47.61 -9.61
C LEU A 22 -37.39 -47.83 -8.93
N THR A 23 -36.72 -48.95 -9.18
CA THR A 23 -35.38 -49.22 -8.65
C THR A 23 -34.35 -48.30 -9.20
N ILE A 24 -34.39 -48.03 -10.54
CA ILE A 24 -33.54 -47.05 -11.19
C ILE A 24 -33.77 -45.64 -10.60
N PHE A 25 -35.06 -45.26 -10.48
CA PHE A 25 -35.42 -43.96 -9.87
C PHE A 25 -34.89 -43.82 -8.47
N GLN A 26 -35.05 -44.86 -7.61
CA GLN A 26 -34.49 -44.85 -6.25
C GLN A 26 -32.98 -44.72 -6.23
N SER A 27 -32.27 -45.39 -7.18
CA SER A 27 -30.83 -45.27 -7.33
C SER A 27 -30.41 -43.88 -7.77
N ASP A 28 -31.15 -43.26 -8.71
CA ASP A 28 -30.87 -41.94 -9.25
C ASP A 28 -31.04 -40.83 -8.19
N ILE A 29 -31.99 -41.01 -7.27
CA ILE A 29 -32.23 -40.07 -6.17
C ILE A 29 -31.17 -40.22 -5.06
N THR A 30 -30.69 -41.45 -4.87
CA THR A 30 -29.70 -41.73 -3.79
C THR A 30 -28.44 -40.90 -4.00
N GLY A 31 -28.05 -40.17 -2.97
CA GLY A 31 -26.85 -39.33 -2.99
C GLY A 31 -27.06 -37.93 -3.60
N ILE A 32 -28.30 -37.54 -3.96
CA ILE A 32 -28.58 -36.16 -4.43
C ILE A 32 -28.14 -35.14 -3.35
N SER A 33 -28.44 -35.37 -2.08
CA SER A 33 -28.07 -34.46 -1.00
C SER A 33 -26.55 -34.39 -0.80
N SER A 34 -25.84 -35.50 -1.01
CA SER A 34 -24.36 -35.49 -0.96
C SER A 34 -23.75 -34.69 -2.09
N ARG A 35 -24.29 -34.82 -3.32
CA ARG A 35 -23.85 -34.01 -4.47
C ARG A 35 -24.16 -32.53 -4.29
N ALA A 36 -25.36 -32.21 -3.77
CA ALA A 36 -25.73 -30.83 -3.43
C ALA A 36 -24.79 -30.23 -2.39
N THR A 37 -24.46 -30.98 -1.31
CA THR A 37 -23.50 -30.55 -0.29
C THR A 37 -22.12 -30.29 -0.87
N ALA A 38 -21.60 -31.19 -1.72
CA ALA A 38 -20.29 -31.01 -2.36
C ALA A 38 -20.25 -29.77 -3.26
N GLN A 39 -21.30 -29.54 -4.05
CA GLN A 39 -21.42 -28.35 -4.89
C GLN A 39 -21.51 -27.07 -4.05
N ALA A 40 -22.29 -27.08 -2.97
CA ALA A 40 -22.40 -25.96 -2.03
C ALA A 40 -21.04 -25.62 -1.40
N GLN A 41 -20.31 -26.63 -0.93
CA GLN A 41 -18.96 -26.43 -0.36
C GLN A 41 -17.98 -25.86 -1.36
N ASN A 42 -17.99 -26.33 -2.60
CA ASN A 42 -17.17 -25.78 -3.67
C ASN A 42 -17.49 -24.29 -3.95
N CYS A 43 -18.77 -23.95 -4.07
CA CYS A 43 -19.22 -22.57 -4.25
C CYS A 43 -18.77 -21.67 -3.09
N LEU A 44 -18.97 -22.09 -1.86
CA LEU A 44 -18.53 -21.36 -0.66
C LEU A 44 -17.01 -21.22 -0.64
N GLY A 45 -16.26 -22.24 -1.01
CA GLY A 45 -14.80 -22.20 -1.12
C GLY A 45 -14.32 -21.08 -2.05
N VAL A 46 -14.90 -20.98 -3.24
CA VAL A 46 -14.59 -19.90 -4.19
C VAL A 46 -14.92 -18.50 -3.60
N CYS A 47 -16.07 -18.38 -2.93
CA CYS A 47 -16.46 -17.12 -2.30
C CYS A 47 -15.49 -16.74 -1.17
N HIS A 48 -15.12 -17.68 -0.30
CA HIS A 48 -14.11 -17.46 0.75
C HIS A 48 -12.77 -17.04 0.19
N GLN A 49 -12.30 -17.67 -0.88
CA GLN A 49 -11.07 -17.29 -1.55
C GLN A 49 -11.13 -15.82 -2.02
N LYS A 50 -12.23 -15.39 -2.64
CA LYS A 50 -12.39 -14.00 -3.11
C LYS A 50 -12.41 -12.97 -1.97
N VAL A 51 -13.04 -13.30 -0.85
CA VAL A 51 -13.01 -12.49 0.37
C VAL A 51 -11.57 -12.37 0.88
N SER A 52 -10.85 -13.48 1.01
CA SER A 52 -9.45 -13.52 1.46
C SER A 52 -8.52 -12.73 0.54
N GLU A 53 -8.61 -12.90 -0.78
CA GLU A 53 -7.84 -12.14 -1.77
C GLU A 53 -8.09 -10.63 -1.64
N THR A 54 -9.34 -10.23 -1.40
CA THR A 54 -9.70 -8.81 -1.25
C THR A 54 -9.14 -8.24 0.05
N GLN A 55 -9.19 -8.99 1.16
CA GLN A 55 -8.57 -8.61 2.43
C GLN A 55 -7.06 -8.46 2.30
N ALA A 56 -6.38 -9.37 1.60
CA ALA A 56 -4.94 -9.28 1.37
C ALA A 56 -4.56 -7.99 0.61
N LYS A 57 -5.38 -7.56 -0.37
CA LYS A 57 -5.18 -6.29 -1.07
C LYS A 57 -5.35 -5.08 -0.16
N ILE A 58 -6.32 -5.11 0.76
CA ILE A 58 -6.51 -4.05 1.76
C ILE A 58 -5.28 -3.95 2.66
N ASN A 59 -4.78 -5.08 3.17
CA ASN A 59 -3.61 -5.12 4.04
C ASN A 59 -2.34 -4.61 3.32
N ALA A 60 -2.17 -4.95 2.04
CA ALA A 60 -1.06 -4.43 1.24
C ALA A 60 -1.13 -2.90 1.06
N LEU A 61 -2.33 -2.36 0.82
CA LEU A 61 -2.55 -0.92 0.73
C LEU A 61 -2.32 -0.21 2.07
N ASP A 62 -2.66 -0.83 3.20
CA ASP A 62 -2.35 -0.28 4.53
C ASP A 62 -0.85 -0.17 4.76
N SER A 63 -0.09 -1.19 4.36
CA SER A 63 1.36 -1.17 4.43
C SER A 63 1.95 -0.07 3.53
N GLU A 64 1.43 0.09 2.31
CA GLU A 64 1.84 1.15 1.38
C GLU A 64 1.54 2.54 1.94
N ILE A 65 0.34 2.76 2.49
CA ILE A 65 -0.07 4.03 3.14
C ILE A 65 0.85 4.36 4.31
N THR A 66 1.18 3.38 5.15
CA THR A 66 2.09 3.56 6.28
C THR A 66 3.48 3.95 5.81
N ASN A 67 4.02 3.28 4.81
CA ASN A 67 5.33 3.60 4.23
C ASN A 67 5.37 4.99 3.63
N LEU A 68 4.35 5.39 2.85
CA LEU A 68 4.25 6.73 2.27
C LEU A 68 4.17 7.82 3.34
N ASN A 69 3.43 7.62 4.43
CA ASN A 69 3.40 8.56 5.56
C ASN A 69 4.77 8.72 6.21
N ASN A 70 5.52 7.63 6.40
CA ASN A 70 6.87 7.69 6.96
C ASN A 70 7.83 8.46 6.05
N ILE A 71 7.78 8.22 4.73
CA ILE A 71 8.58 8.95 3.74
C ILE A 71 8.25 10.45 3.76
N ILE A 72 6.98 10.82 3.81
CA ILE A 72 6.53 12.22 3.90
C ILE A 72 7.09 12.89 5.16
N SER A 73 7.00 12.23 6.30
CA SER A 73 7.52 12.73 7.58
C SER A 73 9.05 12.95 7.55
N ASP A 74 9.79 12.03 6.93
CA ASP A 74 11.24 12.15 6.75
C ASP A 74 11.60 13.34 5.82
N LEU A 75 10.88 13.49 4.71
CA LEU A 75 11.06 14.63 3.79
C LEU A 75 10.76 15.96 4.48
N GLU A 76 9.73 16.04 5.33
CA GLU A 76 9.40 17.24 6.13
C GLU A 76 10.52 17.58 7.11
N SER A 77 11.09 16.58 7.76
CA SER A 77 12.22 16.74 8.67
C SER A 77 13.45 17.29 7.95
N GLN A 78 13.76 16.75 6.75
CA GLN A 78 14.89 17.21 5.93
C GLN A 78 14.68 18.65 5.42
N ILE A 79 13.46 19.00 5.01
CA ILE A 79 13.11 20.37 4.60
C ILE A 79 13.31 21.32 5.77
N SER A 80 12.82 20.97 6.95
CA SER A 80 12.92 21.77 8.18
C SER A 80 14.38 22.01 8.58
N ALA A 81 15.19 20.95 8.55
CA ALA A 81 16.62 21.04 8.83
C ALA A 81 17.35 21.99 7.86
N SER A 82 17.05 21.88 6.55
CA SER A 82 17.64 22.73 5.52
C SER A 82 17.19 24.21 5.65
N LEU A 83 15.92 24.45 6.02
CA LEU A 83 15.43 25.80 6.31
C LEU A 83 16.14 26.43 7.51
N ASN A 84 16.37 25.66 8.58
CA ASN A 84 17.11 26.13 9.74
C ASN A 84 18.57 26.51 9.40
N GLN A 85 19.21 25.75 8.50
CA GLN A 85 20.55 26.09 8.02
C GLN A 85 20.54 27.39 7.20
N ILE A 86 19.57 27.57 6.29
CA ILE A 86 19.40 28.81 5.55
C ILE A 86 19.24 30.00 6.48
N GLN A 87 18.40 29.89 7.50
CA GLN A 87 18.17 30.96 8.49
C GLN A 87 19.48 31.36 9.23
N LYS A 88 20.32 30.37 9.57
CA LYS A 88 21.64 30.66 10.14
C LYS A 88 22.53 31.42 9.18
N LEU A 89 22.58 30.99 7.92
CA LEU A 89 23.35 31.67 6.88
C LEU A 89 22.83 33.09 6.61
N GLU A 90 21.52 33.28 6.57
CA GLU A 90 20.87 34.58 6.40
C GLU A 90 21.17 35.57 7.55
N SER A 91 21.45 35.05 8.74
CA SER A 91 21.85 35.87 9.89
C SER A 91 23.35 36.11 9.91
N SER A 92 24.18 35.18 9.40
CA SER A 92 25.65 35.30 9.44
C SER A 92 26.23 36.12 8.28
N ILE A 93 25.68 35.97 7.08
CA ILE A 93 26.16 36.69 5.90
C ILE A 93 26.17 38.21 6.10
N PRO A 94 25.09 38.89 6.54
CA PRO A 94 25.11 40.34 6.78
C PRO A 94 26.11 40.81 7.85
N ARG A 95 26.36 39.95 8.89
CA ARG A 95 27.37 40.24 9.88
C ARG A 95 28.78 40.23 9.29
N MET A 96 29.07 39.22 8.51
CA MET A 96 30.36 39.13 7.80
C MET A 96 30.53 40.25 6.77
N GLU A 97 29.47 40.64 6.05
CA GLU A 97 29.50 41.76 5.13
C GLU A 97 29.79 43.11 5.86
N LYS A 98 29.20 43.31 7.03
CA LYS A 98 29.51 44.46 7.88
C LYS A 98 30.98 44.47 8.34
N GLN A 99 31.46 43.30 8.83
CA GLN A 99 32.89 43.18 9.21
C GLN A 99 33.83 43.50 8.03
N LEU A 100 33.48 43.00 6.84
CA LEU A 100 34.23 43.29 5.60
C LEU A 100 34.29 44.81 5.31
N GLN A 101 33.17 45.49 5.52
CA GLN A 101 33.11 46.96 5.35
C GLN A 101 33.98 47.66 6.39
N ASP A 102 33.94 47.24 7.64
CA ASP A 102 34.74 47.80 8.73
C ASP A 102 36.24 47.59 8.46
N ILE A 103 36.65 46.42 7.99
CA ILE A 103 38.04 46.15 7.56
C ILE A 103 38.42 47.06 6.42
N GLY A 104 37.57 47.24 5.40
CA GLY A 104 37.81 48.16 4.30
C GLY A 104 38.04 49.60 4.74
N ASN A 105 37.26 50.11 5.70
CA ASN A 105 37.43 51.42 6.29
C ASN A 105 38.78 51.56 7.05
N ASN A 106 39.16 50.51 7.81
CA ASN A 106 40.45 50.51 8.53
C ASN A 106 41.64 50.50 7.57
N ILE A 107 41.54 49.73 6.48
CA ILE A 107 42.56 49.72 5.43
C ILE A 107 42.71 51.12 4.84
N ASN A 108 41.63 51.83 4.52
CA ASN A 108 41.68 53.19 3.99
C ASN A 108 42.36 54.18 4.97
N ILE A 109 42.05 54.07 6.28
CA ILE A 109 42.65 54.89 7.33
C ILE A 109 44.17 54.63 7.40
N LEU A 110 44.58 53.36 7.45
CA LEU A 110 46.00 53.01 7.50
C LEU A 110 46.75 53.37 6.25
N GLN A 111 46.14 53.33 5.07
CA GLN A 111 46.72 53.81 3.80
C GLN A 111 46.97 55.30 3.85
N GLN A 112 46.03 56.10 4.39
CA GLN A 112 46.22 57.53 4.59
C GLN A 112 47.36 57.83 5.58
N GLN A 113 47.40 57.08 6.69
CA GLN A 113 48.52 57.19 7.69
C GLN A 113 49.87 56.87 7.05
N LEU A 114 49.92 55.78 6.24
CA LEU A 114 51.12 55.36 5.55
C LEU A 114 51.61 56.45 4.59
N SER A 115 50.68 57.05 3.83
CA SER A 115 51.01 58.17 2.91
C SER A 115 51.54 59.41 3.67
N ALA A 116 50.94 59.74 4.81
CA ALA A 116 51.40 60.85 5.63
C ALA A 116 52.80 60.58 6.25
N LEU A 117 53.05 59.37 6.74
CA LEU A 117 54.36 58.96 7.25
C LEU A 117 55.45 58.97 6.16
N GLN A 118 55.10 58.55 4.96
CA GLN A 118 56.03 58.64 3.79
C GLN A 118 56.37 60.05 3.40
N ALA A 119 55.43 61.00 3.46
CA ALA A 119 55.72 62.41 3.29
C ALA A 119 56.61 62.95 4.39
N GLN A 120 56.31 62.66 5.65
CA GLN A 120 57.17 63.05 6.78
C GLN A 120 58.58 62.48 6.71
N LEU A 121 58.74 61.26 6.19
CA LEU A 121 60.05 60.63 6.00
C LEU A 121 60.87 61.37 4.94
N ALA A 122 60.22 61.88 3.87
CA ALA A 122 60.87 62.67 2.80
C ALA A 122 61.36 63.98 3.32
N ASP A 123 60.63 64.62 4.25
CA ASP A 123 60.97 65.96 4.81
C ASP A 123 61.90 65.87 6.04
N ALA A 124 62.18 64.67 6.56
CA ALA A 124 63.02 64.52 7.75
C ALA A 124 64.50 64.77 7.42
N GLU A 125 65.16 65.66 8.17
CA GLU A 125 66.55 66.07 7.96
C GLU A 125 67.56 65.26 8.79
N ASP A 126 67.15 64.72 9.99
CA ASP A 126 68.05 63.99 10.83
C ASP A 126 67.81 62.45 10.77
N ASP A 127 68.89 61.69 10.96
CA ASP A 127 68.83 60.20 10.88
C ASP A 127 68.02 59.54 12.00
N GLY A 128 67.93 60.16 13.21
CA GLY A 128 67.17 59.60 14.34
C GLY A 128 65.64 59.70 14.05
N THR A 129 65.18 60.84 13.56
CA THR A 129 63.81 61.06 13.12
C THR A 129 63.44 60.12 11.96
N ARG A 130 64.33 59.94 10.99
CA ARG A 130 64.15 58.99 9.88
C ARG A 130 63.98 57.57 10.34
N GLN A 131 64.77 57.11 11.28
CA GLN A 131 64.65 55.74 11.84
C GLN A 131 63.33 55.56 12.57
N GLN A 132 62.85 56.54 13.35
CA GLN A 132 61.58 56.47 14.04
C GLN A 132 60.40 56.41 13.06
N ILE A 133 60.39 57.27 12.03
CA ILE A 133 59.33 57.26 11.02
C ILE A 133 59.35 55.93 10.23
N GLN A 134 60.53 55.43 9.86
CA GLN A 134 60.65 54.14 9.17
C GLN A 134 60.12 52.98 10.02
N ALA A 135 60.33 52.96 11.34
CA ALA A 135 59.76 51.99 12.23
C ALA A 135 58.22 52.07 12.26
N GLN A 136 57.64 53.26 12.27
CA GLN A 136 56.17 53.44 12.15
C GLN A 136 55.61 52.99 10.80
N ILE A 137 56.27 53.29 9.70
CA ILE A 137 55.93 52.79 8.35
C ILE A 137 55.90 51.26 8.33
N ASN A 138 56.91 50.62 8.89
CA ASN A 138 56.98 49.17 8.98
C ASN A 138 55.80 48.58 9.79
N MET A 139 55.44 49.17 10.91
CA MET A 139 54.29 48.75 11.74
C MET A 139 52.97 48.91 10.97
N VAL A 140 52.73 50.06 10.32
CA VAL A 140 51.50 50.30 9.55
C VAL A 140 51.44 49.35 8.38
N THR A 141 52.55 49.08 7.70
CA THR A 141 52.60 48.09 6.59
C THR A 141 52.28 46.67 7.06
N GLN A 142 52.76 46.25 8.23
CA GLN A 142 52.40 44.95 8.81
C GLN A 142 50.92 44.87 9.15
N GLN A 143 50.32 45.92 9.72
CA GLN A 143 48.90 46.03 10.00
C GLN A 143 48.07 45.94 8.69
N LEU A 144 48.42 46.66 7.67
CA LEU A 144 47.79 46.61 6.36
C LEU A 144 47.83 45.19 5.77
N ASN A 145 49.00 44.55 5.81
CA ASN A 145 49.13 43.15 5.31
C ASN A 145 48.23 42.17 6.09
N SER A 146 48.10 42.36 7.40
CA SER A 146 47.17 41.54 8.21
C SER A 146 45.71 41.78 7.82
N LEU A 147 45.29 43.04 7.66
CA LEU A 147 43.93 43.38 7.25
C LEU A 147 43.59 42.91 5.84
N TYR A 148 44.51 42.95 4.90
CA TYR A 148 44.29 42.40 3.55
C TYR A 148 44.09 40.89 3.56
N ARG A 149 44.82 40.16 4.40
CA ARG A 149 44.60 38.70 4.58
C ARG A 149 43.23 38.42 5.16
N GLU A 150 42.87 39.15 6.24
CA GLU A 150 41.55 39.03 6.89
C GLU A 150 40.43 39.37 5.90
N GLN A 151 40.58 40.43 5.11
CA GLN A 151 39.63 40.81 4.07
C GLN A 151 39.42 39.72 3.04
N SER A 152 40.50 39.13 2.55
CA SER A 152 40.43 38.03 1.55
C SER A 152 39.75 36.80 2.12
N GLU A 153 40.08 36.45 3.37
CA GLU A 153 39.46 35.30 4.02
C GLU A 153 37.96 35.49 4.26
N LEU A 154 37.57 36.65 4.73
CA LEU A 154 36.19 37.01 4.97
C LEU A 154 35.38 37.08 3.69
N GLN A 155 35.94 37.59 2.60
CA GLN A 155 35.31 37.55 1.27
C GLN A 155 35.06 36.12 0.81
N TYR A 156 36.04 35.22 0.98
CA TYR A 156 35.90 33.80 0.66
C TYR A 156 34.80 33.14 1.49
N GLN A 157 34.75 33.40 2.78
CA GLN A 157 33.70 32.86 3.68
C GLN A 157 32.30 33.35 3.28
N ILE A 158 32.15 34.63 2.91
CA ILE A 158 30.88 35.21 2.44
C ILE A 158 30.45 34.50 1.16
N GLN A 159 31.34 34.32 0.20
CA GLN A 159 31.06 33.68 -1.08
C GLN A 159 30.62 32.22 -0.88
N ASN A 160 31.33 31.47 -0.02
CA ASN A 160 30.97 30.08 0.29
C ASN A 160 29.62 30.00 0.98
N SER A 161 29.34 30.87 1.94
CA SER A 161 28.05 30.90 2.65
C SER A 161 26.89 31.22 1.70
N LYS A 162 27.08 32.14 0.73
CA LYS A 162 26.08 32.43 -0.30
C LYS A 162 25.83 31.23 -1.21
N LYS A 163 26.88 30.54 -1.65
CA LYS A 163 26.79 29.33 -2.47
C LYS A 163 26.11 28.19 -1.73
N GLU A 164 26.45 28.01 -0.45
CA GLU A 164 25.79 27.00 0.40
C GLU A 164 24.29 27.29 0.54
N LYS A 165 23.91 28.56 0.76
CA LYS A 165 22.51 28.99 0.81
C LYS A 165 21.76 28.62 -0.46
N GLU A 166 22.33 28.93 -1.64
CA GLU A 166 21.73 28.58 -2.96
C GLU A 166 21.55 27.06 -3.11
N THR A 167 22.56 26.29 -2.75
CA THR A 167 22.51 24.82 -2.81
C THR A 167 21.41 24.26 -1.90
N LEU A 168 21.24 24.81 -0.69
CA LEU A 168 20.17 24.41 0.22
C LEU A 168 18.79 24.79 -0.32
N GLN A 169 18.64 25.95 -0.96
CA GLN A 169 17.40 26.36 -1.61
C GLN A 169 16.99 25.41 -2.74
N GLN A 170 17.94 25.00 -3.57
CA GLN A 170 17.70 23.99 -4.62
C GLN A 170 17.30 22.65 -4.02
N LYS A 171 18.02 22.18 -2.99
CA LYS A 171 17.69 20.95 -2.29
C LYS A 171 16.27 20.98 -1.69
N ILE A 172 15.86 22.08 -1.08
CA ILE A 172 14.50 22.24 -0.56
C ILE A 172 13.45 22.15 -1.68
N SER A 173 13.71 22.75 -2.84
CA SER A 173 12.80 22.65 -3.99
C SER A 173 12.63 21.21 -4.47
N GLU A 174 13.73 20.45 -4.55
CA GLU A 174 13.68 19.02 -4.89
C GLU A 174 12.93 18.18 -3.85
N LEU A 175 13.20 18.41 -2.56
CA LEU A 175 12.51 17.72 -1.47
C LEU A 175 11.01 18.00 -1.47
N LYS A 176 10.60 19.25 -1.69
CA LYS A 176 9.19 19.64 -1.82
C LYS A 176 8.52 18.94 -3.01
N SER A 177 9.19 18.84 -4.15
CA SER A 177 8.68 18.13 -5.31
C SER A 177 8.50 16.64 -5.04
N LYS A 178 9.47 15.99 -4.36
CA LYS A 178 9.35 14.59 -3.94
C LYS A 178 8.20 14.40 -2.96
N LYS A 179 8.06 15.29 -1.98
CA LYS A 179 6.96 15.27 -1.01
C LYS A 179 5.60 15.32 -1.70
N ALA A 180 5.41 16.26 -2.63
CA ALA A 180 4.16 16.40 -3.38
C ALA A 180 3.78 15.12 -4.15
N ARG A 181 4.76 14.45 -4.77
CA ARG A 181 4.53 13.14 -5.43
C ARG A 181 4.13 12.05 -4.45
N CYS A 182 4.74 12.00 -3.27
CA CYS A 182 4.37 11.04 -2.23
C CYS A 182 2.95 11.30 -1.69
N GLU A 183 2.56 12.56 -1.52
CA GLU A 183 1.20 12.95 -1.11
C GLU A 183 0.14 12.58 -2.16
N GLU A 184 0.45 12.73 -3.44
CA GLU A 184 -0.41 12.28 -4.53
C GLU A 184 -0.59 10.75 -4.50
N ASN A 185 0.51 10.00 -4.40
CA ASN A 185 0.47 8.53 -4.30
C ASN A 185 -0.30 8.08 -3.05
N LEU A 186 -0.14 8.76 -1.92
CA LEU A 186 -0.88 8.51 -0.69
C LEU A 186 -2.39 8.70 -0.91
N SER A 187 -2.79 9.76 -1.60
CA SER A 187 -4.20 10.02 -1.95
C SER A 187 -4.77 8.89 -2.82
N ILE A 188 -4.01 8.44 -3.81
CA ILE A 188 -4.40 7.33 -4.71
C ILE A 188 -4.54 6.02 -3.91
N ALA A 189 -3.56 5.70 -3.05
CA ALA A 189 -3.59 4.50 -2.22
C ALA A 189 -4.80 4.49 -1.27
N LYS A 190 -5.11 5.62 -0.61
CA LYS A 190 -6.28 5.79 0.25
C LYS A 190 -7.60 5.58 -0.53
N LYS A 191 -7.73 6.16 -1.72
CA LYS A 191 -8.91 5.95 -2.57
C LYS A 191 -9.09 4.49 -2.96
N ARG A 192 -8.01 3.82 -3.39
CA ARG A 192 -8.03 2.38 -3.71
C ARG A 192 -8.41 1.54 -2.50
N LYS A 193 -7.86 1.83 -1.32
CA LYS A 193 -8.24 1.14 -0.07
C LYS A 193 -9.72 1.24 0.19
N THR A 194 -10.31 2.45 0.11
CA THR A 194 -11.76 2.64 0.29
C THR A 194 -12.58 1.81 -0.69
N GLN A 195 -12.20 1.75 -1.97
CA GLN A 195 -12.88 0.94 -2.98
C GLN A 195 -12.80 -0.56 -2.66
N TYR A 196 -11.62 -1.05 -2.25
CA TYR A 196 -11.47 -2.45 -1.85
C TYR A 196 -12.23 -2.76 -0.56
N GLN A 197 -12.30 -1.84 0.40
CA GLN A 197 -13.10 -2.01 1.62
C GLN A 197 -14.59 -2.17 1.29
N GLN A 198 -15.16 -1.30 0.46
CA GLN A 198 -16.55 -1.42 0.01
C GLN A 198 -16.80 -2.75 -0.71
N LYS A 199 -15.85 -3.17 -1.58
CA LYS A 199 -15.94 -4.47 -2.25
C LYS A 199 -15.89 -5.63 -1.27
N PHE A 200 -15.02 -5.57 -0.26
CA PHE A 200 -14.89 -6.58 0.78
C PHE A 200 -16.17 -6.73 1.59
N ASP A 201 -16.75 -5.62 2.04
CA ASP A 201 -17.97 -5.61 2.83
C ASP A 201 -19.14 -6.21 2.03
N ARG A 202 -19.25 -5.86 0.74
CA ARG A 202 -20.24 -6.44 -0.17
C ARG A 202 -20.03 -7.95 -0.37
N LEU A 203 -18.79 -8.38 -0.60
CA LEU A 203 -18.47 -9.81 -0.78
C LEU A 203 -18.76 -10.60 0.49
N LYS A 204 -18.46 -10.04 1.67
CA LYS A 204 -18.77 -10.66 2.97
C LYS A 204 -20.27 -10.82 3.16
N SER A 205 -21.06 -9.79 2.88
CA SER A 205 -22.53 -9.89 2.95
C SER A 205 -23.08 -10.92 1.98
N LEU A 206 -22.60 -10.96 0.73
CA LEU A 206 -23.00 -11.97 -0.25
C LEU A 206 -22.61 -13.39 0.18
N LEU A 207 -21.46 -13.56 0.80
CA LEU A 207 -21.03 -14.85 1.34
C LEU A 207 -21.98 -15.37 2.44
N GLU A 208 -22.39 -14.52 3.37
CA GLU A 208 -23.34 -14.91 4.44
C GLU A 208 -24.71 -15.26 3.86
N MET A 209 -25.21 -14.49 2.89
CA MET A 209 -26.45 -14.82 2.17
C MET A 209 -26.33 -16.14 1.41
N ALA A 210 -25.20 -16.38 0.75
CA ALA A 210 -24.96 -17.62 0.03
C ALA A 210 -24.92 -18.84 0.97
N LYS A 211 -24.31 -18.71 2.14
CA LYS A 211 -24.32 -19.78 3.17
C LYS A 211 -25.74 -20.13 3.55
N SER A 212 -26.56 -19.14 3.94
CA SER A 212 -27.95 -19.39 4.35
C SER A 212 -28.76 -20.08 3.24
N ASN A 213 -28.68 -19.56 2.02
CA ASN A 213 -29.42 -20.13 0.88
C ASN A 213 -28.95 -21.54 0.52
N LEU A 214 -27.65 -21.83 0.65
CA LEU A 214 -27.12 -23.16 0.36
C LEU A 214 -27.48 -24.17 1.46
N ASP A 215 -27.51 -23.74 2.72
CA ASP A 215 -28.00 -24.58 3.82
C ASP A 215 -29.48 -24.94 3.63
N ASP A 216 -30.32 -24.00 3.24
CA ASP A 216 -31.71 -24.23 2.94
C ASP A 216 -31.88 -25.18 1.74
N TYR A 217 -31.08 -25.00 0.67
CA TYR A 217 -31.07 -25.88 -0.48
C TYR A 217 -30.65 -27.31 -0.12
N ILE A 218 -29.58 -27.49 0.65
CA ILE A 218 -29.10 -28.80 1.10
C ILE A 218 -30.19 -29.50 1.95
N ASN A 219 -30.83 -28.78 2.88
CA ASN A 219 -31.88 -29.31 3.74
C ASN A 219 -33.11 -29.71 2.89
N ALA A 220 -33.51 -28.90 1.93
CA ALA A 220 -34.63 -29.23 1.03
C ALA A 220 -34.30 -30.47 0.17
N THR A 221 -33.07 -30.55 -0.36
CA THR A 221 -32.62 -31.68 -1.17
C THR A 221 -32.59 -32.98 -0.34
N ARG A 222 -32.13 -32.93 0.91
CA ARG A 222 -32.14 -34.08 1.83
C ARG A 222 -33.55 -34.54 2.12
N LYS A 223 -34.49 -33.64 2.41
CA LYS A 223 -35.89 -33.98 2.63
C LYS A 223 -36.51 -34.64 1.40
N PHE A 224 -36.22 -34.09 0.20
CA PHE A 224 -36.67 -34.67 -1.06
C PHE A 224 -36.10 -36.08 -1.28
N GLU A 225 -34.81 -36.31 -1.06
CA GLU A 225 -34.14 -37.60 -1.19
C GLU A 225 -34.79 -38.65 -0.29
N ILE A 226 -34.98 -38.35 1.02
CA ILE A 226 -35.60 -39.26 1.96
C ILE A 226 -37.04 -39.59 1.55
N SER A 227 -37.86 -38.55 1.32
CA SER A 227 -39.28 -38.75 0.98
C SER A 227 -39.47 -39.52 -0.33
N SER A 228 -38.65 -39.23 -1.32
CA SER A 228 -38.73 -39.91 -2.61
C SER A 228 -38.22 -41.34 -2.57
N SER A 229 -37.15 -41.58 -1.82
CA SER A 229 -36.59 -42.92 -1.61
C SER A 229 -37.59 -43.83 -0.85
N ASP A 230 -38.18 -43.29 0.22
CA ASP A 230 -39.19 -44.00 0.98
C ASP A 230 -40.43 -44.33 0.12
N SER A 231 -40.90 -43.36 -0.65
CA SER A 231 -42.04 -43.57 -1.57
C SER A 231 -41.73 -44.60 -2.67
N ALA A 232 -40.53 -44.56 -3.22
CA ALA A 232 -40.10 -45.56 -4.21
C ALA A 232 -40.00 -46.95 -3.60
N GLY A 233 -39.45 -47.06 -2.39
CA GLY A 233 -39.37 -48.30 -1.63
C GLY A 233 -40.75 -48.93 -1.35
N GLN A 234 -41.72 -48.12 -0.88
CA GLN A 234 -43.10 -48.56 -0.65
C GLN A 234 -43.77 -49.03 -1.95
N ASN A 235 -43.57 -48.31 -3.08
CA ASN A 235 -44.12 -48.71 -4.33
C ASN A 235 -43.48 -50.00 -4.89
N ILE A 236 -42.18 -50.19 -4.72
CA ILE A 236 -41.47 -51.43 -5.09
C ILE A 236 -42.04 -52.61 -4.28
N GLN A 237 -42.28 -52.41 -2.98
CA GLN A 237 -42.88 -53.43 -2.11
C GLN A 237 -44.29 -53.77 -2.56
N ALA A 238 -45.12 -52.77 -2.88
CA ALA A 238 -46.48 -52.99 -3.39
C ALA A 238 -46.48 -53.78 -4.69
N VAL A 239 -45.57 -53.45 -5.62
CA VAL A 239 -45.40 -54.17 -6.90
C VAL A 239 -44.93 -55.60 -6.65
N ASN A 240 -44.01 -55.87 -5.72
CA ASN A 240 -43.59 -57.20 -5.36
C ASN A 240 -44.76 -58.01 -4.80
N ASN A 241 -45.57 -57.45 -3.91
CA ASN A 241 -46.75 -58.10 -3.37
C ASN A 241 -47.76 -58.47 -4.46
N CYS A 242 -47.98 -57.55 -5.44
CA CYS A 242 -48.83 -57.84 -6.60
C CYS A 242 -48.29 -59.01 -7.44
N ILE A 243 -46.99 -59.03 -7.71
CA ILE A 243 -46.35 -60.13 -8.47
C ILE A 243 -46.54 -61.44 -7.74
N SER A 244 -46.24 -61.52 -6.43
CA SER A 244 -46.39 -62.72 -5.59
C SER A 244 -47.82 -63.22 -5.57
N HIS A 245 -48.82 -62.36 -5.43
CA HIS A 245 -50.24 -62.76 -5.49
C HIS A 245 -50.65 -63.32 -6.85
N ILE A 246 -50.17 -62.78 -7.95
CA ILE A 246 -50.44 -63.29 -9.31
C ILE A 246 -49.75 -64.66 -9.48
N GLU A 247 -48.52 -64.82 -9.05
CA GLU A 247 -47.78 -66.12 -9.10
C GLU A 247 -48.45 -67.16 -8.24
N GLU A 248 -48.91 -66.84 -7.03
CA GLU A 248 -49.66 -67.73 -6.14
C GLU A 248 -51.00 -68.14 -6.81
N TYR A 249 -51.72 -67.18 -7.33
CA TYR A 249 -52.97 -67.47 -8.05
C TYR A 249 -52.74 -68.42 -9.25
N LEU A 250 -51.71 -68.21 -10.03
CA LEU A 250 -51.33 -69.06 -11.13
C LEU A 250 -50.98 -70.49 -10.68
N SER A 251 -50.31 -70.63 -9.53
CA SER A 251 -49.92 -71.92 -9.00
C SER A 251 -51.13 -72.76 -8.44
N THR A 252 -52.22 -72.06 -8.09
CA THR A 252 -53.44 -72.70 -7.62
C THR A 252 -54.40 -73.16 -8.68
N ILE A 253 -54.23 -72.61 -9.92
CA ILE A 253 -55.08 -72.96 -11.08
C ILE A 253 -54.39 -74.00 -12.00
N LEU A 254 -53.10 -74.21 -11.85
CA LEU A 254 -52.32 -75.21 -12.57
C LEU A 254 -52.31 -76.51 -11.82
#